data_847f39872d28dd8dcb9579bc8074cafc
#
_entry.id   847f39872d28dd8dcb9579bc8074cafc
#
_cell.length_a   1.000
_cell.length_b   1.000
_cell.length_c   1.000
_cell.angle_alpha   90.00
_cell.angle_beta   90.00
_cell.angle_gamma   90.00
#
_symmetry.space_group_name_H-M   'P 1'
#
loop_
_entity.id
_entity.type
_entity.pdbx_description
1 polymer ?
#
loop_
_entity_poly.entity_id
_entity_poly.type
_entity_poly.pdbx_seq_one_letter_code
_entity_poly.pdbx_strand_id
1 'polypeptide(L)'
;MIGPPSGVRIWLACGVTDLRNGFDGLAAIVQTQLSEHPFSGQLFAFRGRRGDRIKLLWWDGDGLCLFSKRLENGRFVWPKASSGTVHLSPAQLSMLLEGIDWRRPQRTHSPQLSA
;
A
#
# COMPACT_ATOMS: atom_id res chain seq x y z
N MET A 1 12.68 -5.02 1.87
CA MET A 1 11.39 -5.71 1.69
C MET A 1 11.41 -6.54 0.43
N ILE A 2 10.88 -7.71 0.50
CA ILE A 2 10.62 -8.49 -0.71
C ILE A 2 9.37 -7.89 -1.35
N GLY A 3 9.55 -7.20 -2.46
CA GLY A 3 8.45 -6.57 -3.16
C GLY A 3 7.62 -7.58 -3.95
N PRO A 4 6.44 -7.18 -4.45
CA PRO A 4 5.67 -8.03 -5.34
C PRO A 4 6.39 -8.22 -6.66
N PRO A 5 6.13 -9.32 -7.38
CA PRO A 5 6.68 -9.52 -8.72
C PRO A 5 6.30 -8.37 -9.66
N SER A 6 7.11 -8.20 -10.72
CA SER A 6 6.82 -7.20 -11.76
C SER A 6 5.43 -7.45 -12.35
N GLY A 7 4.66 -6.38 -12.56
CA GLY A 7 3.32 -6.44 -13.11
C GLY A 7 2.20 -6.64 -12.09
N VAL A 8 2.54 -6.84 -10.83
CA VAL A 8 1.52 -6.97 -9.79
C VAL A 8 0.96 -5.60 -9.44
N ARG A 9 -0.37 -5.54 -9.34
CA ARG A 9 -1.05 -4.31 -8.92
C ARG A 9 -0.92 -4.11 -7.42
N ILE A 10 -0.75 -2.85 -7.04
CA ILE A 10 -0.63 -2.41 -5.66
C ILE A 10 -1.77 -1.45 -5.37
N TRP A 11 -2.58 -1.79 -4.38
CA TRP A 11 -3.74 -1.00 -3.98
C TRP A 11 -3.55 -0.46 -2.57
N LEU A 12 -3.79 0.83 -2.40
CA LEU A 12 -3.82 1.47 -1.10
C LEU A 12 -5.26 1.77 -0.72
N ALA A 13 -5.74 1.16 0.36
CA ALA A 13 -7.05 1.47 0.92
C ALA A 13 -6.99 2.84 1.59
N CYS A 14 -7.79 3.79 1.08
CA CYS A 14 -7.72 5.19 1.52
C CYS A 14 -8.31 5.42 2.90
N GLY A 15 -9.35 4.67 3.27
CA GLY A 15 -9.98 4.77 4.58
C GLY A 15 -9.12 4.17 5.68
N VAL A 16 -9.43 4.54 6.92
CA VAL A 16 -8.76 3.97 8.10
C VAL A 16 -9.19 2.52 8.27
N THR A 17 -8.23 1.64 8.45
CA THR A 17 -8.43 0.23 8.74
C THR A 17 -8.00 -0.04 10.18
N ASP A 18 -8.75 -0.89 10.88
CA ASP A 18 -8.33 -1.40 12.19
C ASP A 18 -7.19 -2.39 12.00
N LEU A 19 -5.96 -1.94 12.28
CA LEU A 19 -4.76 -2.74 12.06
C LEU A 19 -4.52 -3.80 13.15
N ARG A 20 -5.45 -3.97 14.09
CA ARG A 20 -5.47 -5.14 14.95
C ARG A 20 -5.86 -6.40 14.18
N ASN A 21 -6.51 -6.24 13.02
CA ASN A 21 -6.79 -7.33 12.10
C ASN A 21 -5.49 -7.95 11.59
N GLY A 22 -5.44 -9.29 11.59
CA GLY A 22 -4.37 -10.05 10.98
C GLY A 22 -4.76 -10.56 9.59
N PHE A 23 -4.21 -11.72 9.21
CA PHE A 23 -4.39 -12.29 7.88
C PHE A 23 -5.85 -12.39 7.46
N ASP A 24 -6.66 -13.07 8.26
CA ASP A 24 -8.05 -13.37 7.88
C ASP A 24 -8.92 -12.12 7.90
N GLY A 25 -8.74 -11.25 8.89
CA GLY A 25 -9.49 -10.01 8.99
C GLY A 25 -9.20 -9.07 7.83
N LEU A 26 -7.93 -8.92 7.46
CA LEU A 26 -7.55 -8.08 6.33
C LEU A 26 -8.00 -8.69 4.99
N ALA A 27 -7.92 -10.01 4.84
CA ALA A 27 -8.42 -10.70 3.65
C ALA A 27 -9.93 -10.47 3.50
N ALA A 28 -10.69 -10.53 4.60
CA ALA A 28 -12.12 -10.23 4.58
C ALA A 28 -12.40 -8.78 4.15
N ILE A 29 -11.59 -7.83 4.59
CA ILE A 29 -11.71 -6.43 4.18
C ILE A 29 -11.46 -6.28 2.68
N VAL A 30 -10.46 -6.97 2.13
CA VAL A 30 -10.19 -6.96 0.70
C VAL A 30 -11.44 -7.43 -0.08
N GLN A 31 -12.07 -8.52 0.35
CA GLN A 31 -13.24 -9.05 -0.32
C GLN A 31 -14.47 -8.15 -0.18
N THR A 32 -14.75 -7.67 1.03
CA THR A 32 -16.02 -7.00 1.33
C THR A 32 -15.98 -5.49 1.10
N GLN A 33 -14.88 -4.84 1.40
CA GLN A 33 -14.79 -3.38 1.30
C GLN A 33 -14.09 -2.92 0.02
N LEU A 34 -13.09 -3.67 -0.45
CA LEU A 34 -12.36 -3.31 -1.66
C LEU A 34 -12.87 -4.04 -2.90
N SER A 35 -13.75 -5.04 -2.73
CA SER A 35 -14.31 -5.85 -3.81
C SER A 35 -13.22 -6.49 -4.68
N GLU A 36 -12.14 -6.92 -4.05
CA GLU A 36 -11.01 -7.55 -4.69
C GLU A 36 -10.79 -8.96 -4.14
N HIS A 37 -9.93 -9.72 -4.78
CA HIS A 37 -9.64 -11.09 -4.39
C HIS A 37 -8.31 -11.13 -3.61
N PRO A 38 -8.29 -11.50 -2.32
CA PRO A 38 -7.07 -11.46 -1.51
C PRO A 38 -6.01 -12.48 -1.94
N PHE A 39 -6.39 -13.53 -2.67
CA PHE A 39 -5.47 -14.55 -3.16
C PHE A 39 -5.09 -14.35 -4.63
N SER A 40 -5.29 -13.16 -5.16
CA SER A 40 -5.01 -12.83 -6.56
C SER A 40 -3.53 -12.59 -6.87
N GLY A 41 -2.71 -12.42 -5.84
CA GLY A 41 -1.32 -11.99 -6.01
C GLY A 41 -1.15 -10.47 -6.02
N GLN A 42 -2.25 -9.71 -6.04
CA GLN A 42 -2.19 -8.27 -5.87
C GLN A 42 -1.78 -7.92 -4.43
N LEU A 43 -1.12 -6.78 -4.27
CA LEU A 43 -0.72 -6.28 -2.96
C LEU A 43 -1.73 -5.24 -2.47
N PHE A 44 -2.13 -5.35 -1.21
CA PHE A 44 -3.07 -4.43 -0.57
C PHE A 44 -2.39 -3.77 0.62
N ALA A 45 -2.42 -2.43 0.65
CA ALA A 45 -1.87 -1.63 1.73
C ALA A 45 -3.00 -0.99 2.54
N PHE A 46 -2.86 -1.00 3.85
CA PHE A 46 -3.87 -0.49 4.80
C PHE A 46 -3.24 0.51 5.74
N ARG A 47 -3.96 1.61 5.98
CA ARG A 47 -3.53 2.66 6.90
C ARG A 47 -4.19 2.50 8.26
N GLY A 48 -3.42 2.74 9.32
CA GLY A 48 -3.94 2.83 10.67
C GLY A 48 -4.48 4.23 10.98
N ARG A 49 -5.26 4.32 12.07
CA ARG A 49 -5.92 5.57 12.48
C ARG A 49 -4.94 6.71 12.75
N ARG A 50 -3.81 6.41 13.38
CA ARG A 50 -2.83 7.45 13.75
C ARG A 50 -1.97 7.93 12.58
N GLY A 51 -2.00 7.20 11.46
CA GLY A 51 -1.20 7.53 10.29
C GLY A 51 0.27 7.11 10.36
N ASP A 52 0.73 6.52 11.44
CA ASP A 52 2.11 6.09 11.65
C ASP A 52 2.31 4.59 11.44
N ARG A 53 1.24 3.86 11.13
CA ARG A 53 1.27 2.41 10.92
C ARG A 53 0.70 2.05 9.56
N ILE A 54 1.31 1.05 8.94
CA ILE A 54 0.87 0.47 7.67
C ILE A 54 1.00 -1.04 7.74
N LYS A 55 0.06 -1.73 7.12
CA LYS A 55 0.16 -3.17 6.86
C LYS A 55 0.01 -3.44 5.39
N LEU A 56 0.77 -4.41 4.89
CA LEU A 56 0.68 -4.90 3.52
C LEU A 56 0.27 -6.36 3.55
N LEU A 57 -0.67 -6.73 2.69
CA LEU A 57 -1.17 -8.10 2.57
C LEU A 57 -1.07 -8.54 1.11
N TRP A 58 -0.50 -9.71 0.86
CA TRP A 58 -0.47 -10.29 -0.49
C TRP A 58 -0.34 -11.81 -0.44
N TRP A 59 -0.80 -12.46 -1.51
CA TRP A 59 -0.64 -13.89 -1.73
C TRP A 59 0.59 -14.10 -2.62
N ASP A 60 1.53 -14.94 -2.19
CA ASP A 60 2.79 -15.16 -2.91
C ASP A 60 2.81 -16.44 -3.76
N GLY A 61 1.69 -17.13 -3.83
CA GLY A 61 1.55 -18.37 -4.60
C GLY A 61 1.28 -19.59 -3.73
N ASP A 62 1.73 -19.59 -2.48
CA ASP A 62 1.48 -20.69 -1.57
C ASP A 62 1.11 -20.23 -0.16
N GLY A 63 1.20 -18.93 0.13
CA GLY A 63 0.88 -18.39 1.42
C GLY A 63 0.44 -16.95 1.38
N LEU A 64 -0.30 -16.57 2.39
CA LEU A 64 -0.70 -15.18 2.60
C LEU A 64 0.38 -14.49 3.41
N CYS A 65 0.95 -13.41 2.86
CA CYS A 65 2.04 -12.67 3.48
C CYS A 65 1.52 -11.38 4.10
N LEU A 66 2.04 -11.06 5.27
CA LEU A 66 1.67 -9.84 5.99
C LEU A 66 2.94 -9.12 6.44
N PHE A 67 3.05 -7.85 6.04
CA PHE A 67 4.11 -6.95 6.47
C PHE A 67 3.48 -5.85 7.31
N SER A 68 4.16 -5.46 8.38
CA SER A 68 3.69 -4.39 9.27
C SER A 68 4.85 -3.46 9.60
N LYS A 69 4.60 -2.16 9.50
CA LYS A 69 5.60 -1.15 9.85
C LYS A 69 4.95 -0.02 10.64
N ARG A 70 5.65 0.42 11.68
CA ARG A 70 5.31 1.61 12.46
C ARG A 70 6.49 2.58 12.36
N LEU A 71 6.20 3.82 11.94
CA LEU A 71 7.21 4.88 12.03
C LEU A 71 7.36 5.29 13.50
N GLU A 72 8.59 5.35 13.98
CA GLU A 72 8.85 5.80 15.34
C GLU A 72 8.73 7.32 15.48
N ASN A 73 8.94 8.04 14.39
CA ASN A 73 8.73 9.48 14.29
C ASN A 73 7.96 9.82 13.03
N GLY A 74 6.98 10.72 13.15
CA GLY A 74 6.21 11.20 12.02
C GLY A 74 5.11 10.25 11.58
N ARG A 75 4.62 10.50 10.39
CA ARG A 75 3.52 9.76 9.78
C ARG A 75 3.83 9.45 8.33
N PHE A 76 3.25 8.37 7.83
CA PHE A 76 3.22 8.12 6.40
C PHE A 76 2.39 9.20 5.70
N VAL A 77 2.66 9.39 4.41
CA VAL A 77 1.87 10.32 3.59
C VAL A 77 0.69 9.55 3.01
N TRP A 78 -0.52 9.94 3.39
CA TRP A 78 -1.75 9.28 2.96
C TRP A 78 -2.46 10.11 1.89
N PRO A 79 -3.25 9.47 1.00
CA PRO A 79 -4.06 10.21 0.06
C PRO A 79 -5.12 11.02 0.80
N LYS A 80 -5.58 12.10 0.16
CA LYS A 80 -6.62 12.96 0.75
C LYS A 80 -7.99 12.28 0.78
N ALA A 81 -8.24 11.33 -0.12
CA ALA A 81 -9.48 10.58 -0.15
C ALA A 81 -9.65 9.77 1.14
N SER A 82 -10.86 9.73 1.68
CA SER A 82 -11.19 9.03 2.92
C SER A 82 -11.83 7.67 2.68
N SER A 83 -12.04 7.29 1.43
CA SER A 83 -12.65 6.00 1.04
C SER A 83 -12.12 5.56 -0.31
N GLY A 84 -12.38 4.30 -0.67
CA GLY A 84 -11.94 3.73 -1.92
C GLY A 84 -10.48 3.30 -1.90
N THR A 85 -9.91 3.16 -3.08
CA THR A 85 -8.54 2.71 -3.26
C THR A 85 -7.79 3.61 -4.22
N VAL A 86 -6.47 3.66 -4.03
CA VAL A 86 -5.54 4.31 -4.95
C VAL A 86 -4.55 3.25 -5.45
N HIS A 87 -4.28 3.26 -6.73
CA HIS A 87 -3.30 2.37 -7.33
C HIS A 87 -1.91 3.00 -7.22
N LEU A 88 -0.94 2.21 -6.76
CA LEU A 88 0.45 2.65 -6.60
C LEU A 88 1.36 1.90 -7.56
N SER A 89 2.36 2.61 -8.08
CA SER A 89 3.49 1.96 -8.73
C SER A 89 4.42 1.35 -7.65
N PRO A 90 5.30 0.39 -8.02
CA PRO A 90 6.30 -0.11 -7.07
C PRO A 90 7.18 1.00 -6.48
N ALA A 91 7.55 2.01 -7.28
CA ALA A 91 8.33 3.14 -6.79
C ALA A 91 7.54 3.96 -5.76
N GLN A 92 6.25 4.20 -6.01
CA GLN A 92 5.39 4.90 -5.06
C GLN A 92 5.22 4.12 -3.75
N LEU A 93 5.09 2.81 -3.82
CA LEU A 93 5.04 1.97 -2.61
C LEU A 93 6.32 2.13 -1.79
N SER A 94 7.49 2.10 -2.43
CA SER A 94 8.76 2.27 -1.75
C SER A 94 8.83 3.63 -1.05
N MET A 95 8.41 4.70 -1.71
CA MET A 95 8.37 6.04 -1.11
C MET A 95 7.40 6.09 0.08
N LEU A 96 6.20 5.51 -0.09
CA LEU A 96 5.22 5.44 0.99
C LEU A 96 5.81 4.77 2.23
N LEU A 97 6.47 3.63 2.05
CA LEU A 97 7.07 2.86 3.15
C LEU A 97 8.21 3.59 3.85
N GLU A 98 8.88 4.51 3.17
CA GLU A 98 9.94 5.33 3.75
C GLU A 98 9.44 6.64 4.35
N GLY A 99 8.13 6.90 4.30
CA GLY A 99 7.57 8.16 4.79
C GLY A 99 7.83 9.34 3.88
N ILE A 100 8.12 9.09 2.61
CA ILE A 100 8.37 10.10 1.59
C ILE A 100 7.06 10.40 0.85
N ASP A 101 6.85 11.65 0.47
CA ASP A 101 5.66 12.02 -0.30
C ASP A 101 5.73 11.41 -1.70
N TRP A 102 4.91 10.39 -1.91
CA TRP A 102 4.81 9.62 -3.15
C TRP A 102 3.78 10.20 -4.12
N ARG A 103 2.97 11.16 -3.67
CA ARG A 103 1.84 11.67 -4.43
C ARG A 103 2.29 12.54 -5.60
N ARG A 104 3.41 13.26 -5.44
CA ARG A 104 3.96 14.16 -6.44
C ARG A 104 5.48 14.01 -6.53
N PRO A 105 5.96 12.86 -7.01
CA PRO A 105 7.40 12.68 -7.16
C PRO A 105 7.93 13.68 -8.18
N GLN A 106 9.02 14.38 -7.84
CA GLN A 106 9.68 15.32 -8.72
C GLN A 106 10.91 14.67 -9.34
N ARG A 107 11.03 14.78 -10.66
CA ARG A 107 12.24 14.39 -11.36
C ARG A 107 13.23 15.54 -11.35
N THR A 108 14.51 15.21 -11.27
CA THR A 108 15.58 16.22 -11.36
C THR A 108 15.76 16.75 -12.77
N HIS A 109 15.20 16.06 -13.75
CA HIS A 109 15.19 16.48 -15.16
C HIS A 109 13.94 15.95 -15.85
N SER A 110 13.59 16.57 -16.98
CA SER A 110 12.46 16.12 -17.78
C SER A 110 12.94 15.21 -18.91
N PRO A 111 12.49 13.95 -18.99
CA PRO A 111 12.86 13.06 -20.09
C PRO A 111 12.41 13.56 -21.45
N GLN A 112 11.31 14.33 -21.53
CA GLN A 112 10.79 14.84 -22.78
C GLN A 112 11.69 15.87 -23.42
N LEU A 113 12.53 16.54 -22.65
CA LEU A 113 13.40 17.62 -23.11
C LEU A 113 14.77 17.13 -23.52
N SER A 114 15.04 15.86 -23.44
CA SER A 114 16.31 15.27 -23.77
C SER A 114 16.41 14.92 -25.28
N ALA A 115 15.44 15.28 -26.04
CA ALA A 115 15.44 15.04 -27.48
C ALA A 115 16.39 15.98 -28.19
#